data_e4b4a5334dc23b7acc5d9aaaeb31fb96
#
_entry.id   e4b4a5334dc23b7acc5d9aaaeb31fb96
#
_cell.length_a   1.000
_cell.length_b   1.000
_cell.length_c   1.000
_cell.angle_alpha   90.00
_cell.angle_beta   90.00
_cell.angle_gamma   90.00
#
_symmetry.space_group_name_H-M   'P 1'
#
loop_
_entity.id
_entity.type
_entity.pdbx_description
1 polymer ?
#
loop_
_entity_poly.entity_id
_entity_poly.type
_entity_poly.pdbx_seq_one_letter_code
_entity_poly.pdbx_strand_id
1 'polypeptide(L)'
;MNIRASGVLMHITSLPGDYGIGSFGQAAYDFVDFLKETKQTYWQILPLTTTSYGDSPYQSFSAIAGNTHFIDLDFLIRDGFLTEADVEGSDFGSDPEFIDYAKVYEARRPLLEKAVKAILADENEAKKFETFKAENANWLADYADFMAIKEYFGNKALQDWDDKKAVSYTHLTLPTNRE
;
A
#
# COMPACT_ATOMS: atom_id res chain seq x y z
N MET A 1 -27.37 -14.48 23.26
CA MET A 1 -27.35 -13.10 23.78
C MET A 1 -27.01 -12.19 22.60
N ASN A 2 -27.93 -11.30 22.22
CA ASN A 2 -27.62 -10.30 21.18
C ASN A 2 -26.82 -9.19 21.84
N ILE A 3 -25.51 -9.15 21.58
CA ILE A 3 -24.65 -8.06 22.03
C ILE A 3 -24.88 -6.87 21.08
N ARG A 4 -25.36 -5.74 21.61
CA ARG A 4 -25.42 -4.50 20.87
C ARG A 4 -24.01 -3.88 20.88
N ALA A 5 -23.48 -3.63 19.70
CA ALA A 5 -22.19 -2.99 19.53
C ALA A 5 -22.33 -1.82 18.55
N SER A 6 -21.43 -0.86 18.65
CA SER A 6 -21.33 0.28 17.73
C SER A 6 -19.91 0.37 17.18
N GLY A 7 -19.77 1.03 16.05
CA GLY A 7 -18.48 1.23 15.42
C GLY A 7 -18.52 2.38 14.41
N VAL A 8 -17.36 2.73 13.91
CA VAL A 8 -17.18 3.77 12.89
C VAL A 8 -16.63 3.12 11.63
N LEU A 9 -17.22 3.46 10.48
CA LEU A 9 -16.64 3.16 9.18
C LEU A 9 -15.79 4.35 8.78
N MET A 10 -14.48 4.16 8.71
CA MET A 10 -13.52 5.14 8.18
C MET A 10 -12.36 4.40 7.53
N HIS A 11 -12.11 4.66 6.27
CA HIS A 11 -10.96 4.06 5.59
C HIS A 11 -9.66 4.74 5.99
N ILE A 12 -8.54 4.02 5.89
CA ILE A 12 -7.22 4.53 6.25
C ILE A 12 -6.87 5.79 5.46
N THR A 13 -7.23 5.84 4.17
CA THR A 13 -7.00 7.02 3.31
C THR A 13 -7.64 8.31 3.81
N SER A 14 -8.69 8.20 4.66
CA SER A 14 -9.42 9.35 5.20
C SER A 14 -8.87 9.84 6.53
N LEU A 15 -7.81 9.22 7.06
CA LEU A 15 -7.10 9.72 8.23
C LEU A 15 -6.29 10.97 7.85
N PRO A 16 -6.13 11.94 8.77
CA PRO A 16 -5.30 13.11 8.51
C PRO A 16 -3.83 12.71 8.31
N GLY A 17 -3.12 13.46 7.47
CA GLY A 17 -1.69 13.25 7.21
C GLY A 17 -1.14 14.28 6.24
N ASP A 18 0.17 14.54 6.34
CA ASP A 18 0.85 15.58 5.57
C ASP A 18 1.31 15.14 4.18
N TYR A 19 1.11 13.86 3.85
CA TYR A 19 1.63 13.25 2.62
C TYR A 19 0.52 12.89 1.61
N GLY A 20 -0.54 13.69 1.57
CA GLY A 20 -1.61 13.63 0.56
C GLY A 20 -2.59 12.47 0.69
N ILE A 21 -2.36 11.52 1.59
CA ILE A 21 -3.22 10.37 1.84
C ILE A 21 -3.01 9.88 3.28
N GLY A 22 -4.07 9.42 3.92
CA GLY A 22 -3.97 8.78 5.24
C GLY A 22 -3.16 7.48 5.19
N SER A 23 -2.44 7.18 6.26
CA SER A 23 -1.51 6.05 6.40
C SER A 23 -1.67 5.33 7.74
N PHE A 24 -0.96 4.22 7.93
CA PHE A 24 -0.83 3.54 9.22
C PHE A 24 0.21 4.24 10.13
N GLY A 25 0.17 5.57 10.16
CA GLY A 25 0.99 6.42 11.02
C GLY A 25 0.33 6.75 12.36
N GLN A 26 0.83 7.81 13.00
CA GLN A 26 0.35 8.25 14.31
C GLN A 26 -1.16 8.53 14.31
N ALA A 27 -1.71 9.13 13.25
CA ALA A 27 -3.14 9.40 13.14
C ALA A 27 -4.02 8.13 13.24
N ALA A 28 -3.51 6.98 12.78
CA ALA A 28 -4.22 5.72 12.93
C ALA A 28 -4.26 5.24 14.40
N TYR A 29 -3.16 5.40 15.13
CA TYR A 29 -3.12 5.09 16.57
C TYR A 29 -4.02 6.04 17.35
N ASP A 30 -3.96 7.34 17.08
CA ASP A 30 -4.80 8.36 17.74
C ASP A 30 -6.29 8.08 17.49
N PHE A 31 -6.63 7.62 16.29
CA PHE A 31 -8.00 7.25 15.97
C PHE A 31 -8.46 5.99 16.75
N VAL A 32 -7.59 5.01 16.95
CA VAL A 32 -7.89 3.85 17.81
C VAL A 32 -8.14 4.28 19.25
N ASP A 33 -7.31 5.20 19.77
CA ASP A 33 -7.50 5.72 21.13
C ASP A 33 -8.81 6.52 21.24
N PHE A 34 -9.13 7.34 20.26
CA PHE A 34 -10.43 8.02 20.18
C PHE A 34 -11.61 7.02 20.19
N LEU A 35 -11.54 5.93 19.41
CA LEU A 35 -12.58 4.90 19.40
C LEU A 35 -12.72 4.23 20.77
N LYS A 36 -11.63 3.96 21.44
CA LYS A 36 -11.60 3.38 22.79
C LYS A 36 -12.24 4.34 23.81
N GLU A 37 -11.87 5.63 23.79
CA GLU A 37 -12.41 6.64 24.68
C GLU A 37 -13.92 6.85 24.48
N THR A 38 -14.37 6.81 23.21
CA THR A 38 -15.79 6.93 22.84
C THR A 38 -16.57 5.61 22.97
N LYS A 39 -15.92 4.55 23.47
CA LYS A 39 -16.49 3.21 23.71
C LYS A 39 -17.05 2.56 22.45
N GLN A 40 -16.45 2.84 21.30
CA GLN A 40 -16.73 2.11 20.07
C GLN A 40 -16.10 0.73 20.13
N THR A 41 -16.80 -0.26 19.57
CA THR A 41 -16.35 -1.66 19.58
C THR A 41 -15.63 -2.04 18.28
N TYR A 42 -16.01 -1.39 17.18
CA TYR A 42 -15.51 -1.73 15.84
C TYR A 42 -15.02 -0.49 15.10
N TRP A 43 -13.89 -0.69 14.44
CA TRP A 43 -13.45 0.16 13.35
C TRP A 43 -13.61 -0.62 12.05
N GLN A 44 -14.56 -0.20 11.20
CA GLN A 44 -14.73 -0.80 9.88
C GLN A 44 -13.92 -0.02 8.86
N ILE A 45 -13.11 -0.76 8.10
CA ILE A 45 -12.29 -0.23 7.01
C ILE A 45 -12.72 -0.85 5.68
N LEU A 46 -12.30 -0.23 4.57
CA LEU A 46 -12.41 -0.81 3.24
C LEU A 46 -11.21 -1.73 2.98
N PRO A 47 -11.18 -2.52 1.88
CA PRO A 47 -10.04 -3.37 1.56
C PRO A 47 -8.71 -2.60 1.57
N LEU A 48 -7.69 -3.22 2.16
CA LEU A 48 -6.35 -2.64 2.34
C LEU A 48 -5.37 -3.01 1.22
N THR A 49 -5.87 -3.66 0.19
CA THR A 49 -5.07 -4.13 -0.94
C THR A 49 -4.74 -3.00 -1.91
N THR A 50 -3.78 -3.26 -2.79
CA THR A 50 -3.39 -2.31 -3.85
C THR A 50 -4.60 -1.93 -4.70
N THR A 51 -4.68 -0.67 -5.08
CA THR A 51 -5.72 -0.17 -5.98
C THR A 51 -5.29 -0.25 -7.44
N SER A 52 -6.26 -0.29 -8.34
CA SER A 52 -6.05 -0.26 -9.77
C SER A 52 -6.57 1.04 -10.39
N TYR A 53 -6.90 1.02 -11.67
CA TYR A 53 -7.44 2.17 -12.36
C TYR A 53 -8.71 2.71 -11.66
N GLY A 54 -8.72 4.01 -11.37
CA GLY A 54 -9.81 4.68 -10.65
C GLY A 54 -9.72 4.62 -9.12
N ASP A 55 -8.59 4.14 -8.59
CA ASP A 55 -8.23 4.19 -7.16
C ASP A 55 -9.26 3.60 -6.19
N SER A 56 -10.18 2.78 -6.72
CA SER A 56 -11.17 2.09 -5.91
C SER A 56 -10.53 0.98 -5.07
N PRO A 57 -10.77 0.95 -3.75
CA PRO A 57 -10.27 -0.11 -2.87
C PRO A 57 -10.85 -1.49 -3.21
N TYR A 58 -11.92 -1.54 -4.01
CA TYR A 58 -12.55 -2.79 -4.47
C TYR A 58 -12.01 -3.29 -5.80
N GLN A 59 -11.12 -2.53 -6.45
CA GLN A 59 -10.43 -2.92 -7.68
C GLN A 59 -8.95 -3.11 -7.39
N SER A 60 -8.56 -4.33 -7.07
CA SER A 60 -7.19 -4.68 -6.73
C SER A 60 -6.60 -5.70 -7.70
N PHE A 61 -5.30 -5.62 -7.92
CA PHE A 61 -4.53 -6.64 -8.65
C PHE A 61 -4.24 -7.87 -7.79
N SER A 62 -4.38 -7.75 -6.47
CA SER A 62 -4.10 -8.82 -5.52
C SER A 62 -5.08 -8.75 -4.36
N ALA A 63 -5.55 -9.91 -3.93
CA ALA A 63 -6.35 -10.03 -2.71
C ALA A 63 -5.49 -10.07 -1.43
N ILE A 64 -4.15 -10.15 -1.56
CA ILE A 64 -3.22 -10.38 -0.45
C ILE A 64 -2.28 -9.19 -0.27
N ALA A 65 -1.72 -8.65 -1.36
CA ALA A 65 -0.72 -7.59 -1.30
C ALA A 65 -1.32 -6.28 -0.76
N GLY A 66 -0.74 -5.76 0.30
CA GLY A 66 -1.13 -4.49 0.90
C GLY A 66 -0.82 -3.28 0.01
N ASN A 67 -1.59 -2.21 0.18
CA ASN A 67 -1.36 -0.96 -0.53
C ASN A 67 -0.15 -0.21 0.06
N THR A 68 0.87 0.00 -0.75
CA THR A 68 2.09 0.69 -0.33
C THR A 68 1.87 2.16 0.05
N HIS A 69 0.75 2.76 -0.39
CA HIS A 69 0.39 4.13 0.02
C HIS A 69 -0.01 4.23 1.50
N PHE A 70 -0.28 3.11 2.18
CA PHE A 70 -0.55 3.12 3.62
C PHE A 70 0.70 3.04 4.50
N ILE A 71 1.90 2.87 3.90
CA ILE A 71 3.17 2.99 4.62
C ILE A 71 3.35 4.44 5.05
N ASP A 72 3.59 4.66 6.33
CA ASP A 72 3.75 6.01 6.88
C ASP A 72 5.17 6.53 6.64
N LEU A 73 5.29 7.74 6.09
CA LEU A 73 6.60 8.33 5.80
C LEU A 73 7.28 8.87 7.07
N ASP A 74 6.53 9.37 8.05
CA ASP A 74 7.11 9.82 9.33
C ASP A 74 7.75 8.65 10.09
N PHE A 75 7.13 7.45 10.01
CA PHE A 75 7.74 6.27 10.63
C PHE A 75 9.00 5.83 9.88
N LEU A 76 9.07 5.98 8.57
CA LEU A 76 10.30 5.73 7.84
C LEU A 76 11.40 6.75 8.17
N ILE A 77 11.03 8.01 8.41
CA ILE A 77 11.97 9.05 8.88
C ILE A 77 12.42 8.75 10.31
N ARG A 78 11.51 8.48 11.23
CA ARG A 78 11.79 8.11 12.61
C ARG A 78 12.75 6.92 12.70
N ASP A 79 12.54 5.92 11.87
CA ASP A 79 13.32 4.67 11.86
C ASP A 79 14.65 4.82 11.05
N GLY A 80 14.90 6.00 10.46
CA GLY A 80 16.16 6.34 9.79
C GLY A 80 16.30 5.83 8.34
N PHE A 81 15.22 5.37 7.73
CA PHE A 81 15.19 4.91 6.32
C PHE A 81 14.93 6.04 5.33
N LEU A 82 14.40 7.16 5.82
CA LEU A 82 14.28 8.43 5.12
C LEU A 82 14.76 9.57 6.03
N THR A 83 14.88 10.76 5.46
CA THR A 83 15.15 12.01 6.17
C THR A 83 14.05 13.01 5.84
N GLU A 84 13.87 14.05 6.70
CA GLU A 84 12.93 15.15 6.40
C GLU A 84 13.27 15.85 5.08
N ALA A 85 14.56 16.00 4.77
CA ALA A 85 15.01 16.55 3.49
C ALA A 85 14.59 15.74 2.25
N ASP A 86 14.30 14.46 2.41
CA ASP A 86 13.84 13.62 1.30
C ASP A 86 12.41 13.91 0.89
N VAL A 87 11.58 14.27 1.85
CA VAL A 87 10.16 14.59 1.62
C VAL A 87 9.95 16.06 1.31
N GLU A 88 10.93 16.91 1.66
CA GLU A 88 10.89 18.35 1.40
C GLU A 88 10.81 18.62 -0.11
N GLY A 89 9.87 19.51 -0.48
CA GLY A 89 9.63 19.87 -1.87
C GLY A 89 8.83 18.87 -2.71
N SER A 90 8.41 17.74 -2.15
CA SER A 90 7.50 16.82 -2.80
C SER A 90 6.07 17.37 -2.83
N ASP A 91 5.38 17.25 -3.98
CA ASP A 91 4.00 17.70 -4.13
C ASP A 91 3.03 16.52 -3.90
N PHE A 92 2.44 16.46 -2.74
CA PHE A 92 1.43 15.45 -2.37
C PHE A 92 -0.02 15.90 -2.63
N GLY A 93 -0.21 17.08 -3.22
CA GLY A 93 -1.51 17.75 -3.33
C GLY A 93 -1.65 18.86 -2.29
N SER A 94 -2.58 19.78 -2.55
CA SER A 94 -2.76 20.97 -1.71
C SER A 94 -4.12 21.04 -1.03
N ASP A 95 -5.05 20.15 -1.39
CA ASP A 95 -6.39 20.13 -0.83
C ASP A 95 -6.46 19.09 0.31
N PRO A 96 -6.67 19.50 1.56
CA PRO A 96 -6.74 18.56 2.68
C PRO A 96 -8.02 17.70 2.69
N GLU A 97 -9.02 18.06 1.89
CA GLU A 97 -10.30 17.34 1.81
C GLU A 97 -10.35 16.38 0.62
N PHE A 98 -9.36 16.41 -0.27
CA PHE A 98 -9.34 15.62 -1.50
C PHE A 98 -7.97 15.04 -1.80
N ILE A 99 -7.93 13.73 -2.04
CA ILE A 99 -6.70 13.03 -2.41
C ILE A 99 -6.42 13.20 -3.91
N ASP A 100 -5.32 13.84 -4.25
CA ASP A 100 -4.78 13.84 -5.61
C ASP A 100 -3.92 12.59 -5.81
N TYR A 101 -4.55 11.50 -6.23
CA TYR A 101 -3.86 10.23 -6.40
C TYR A 101 -2.68 10.30 -7.38
N ALA A 102 -2.77 11.11 -8.43
CA ALA A 102 -1.65 11.25 -9.38
C ALA A 102 -0.41 11.80 -8.68
N LYS A 103 -0.57 12.89 -7.91
CA LYS A 103 0.51 13.48 -7.13
C LYS A 103 1.03 12.54 -6.04
N VAL A 104 0.12 11.85 -5.35
CA VAL A 104 0.49 10.86 -4.34
C VAL A 104 1.34 9.75 -4.95
N TYR A 105 0.98 9.21 -6.12
CA TYR A 105 1.77 8.19 -6.82
C TYR A 105 3.16 8.72 -7.22
N GLU A 106 3.21 9.89 -7.84
CA GLU A 106 4.45 10.49 -8.31
C GLU A 106 5.41 10.83 -7.17
N ALA A 107 4.89 11.42 -6.08
CA ALA A 107 5.70 11.85 -4.95
C ALA A 107 6.17 10.69 -4.07
N ARG A 108 5.28 9.72 -3.75
CA ARG A 108 5.60 8.66 -2.79
C ARG A 108 6.50 7.57 -3.35
N ARG A 109 6.39 7.27 -4.63
CA ARG A 109 7.14 6.18 -5.25
C ARG A 109 8.66 6.31 -5.08
N PRO A 110 9.32 7.42 -5.47
CA PRO A 110 10.77 7.57 -5.30
C PRO A 110 11.20 7.53 -3.83
N LEU A 111 10.37 8.00 -2.92
CA LEU A 111 10.61 7.95 -1.47
C LEU A 111 10.61 6.50 -0.97
N LEU A 112 9.61 5.72 -1.35
CA LEU A 112 9.52 4.30 -0.97
C LEU A 112 10.66 3.48 -1.59
N GLU A 113 11.06 3.76 -2.84
CA GLU A 113 12.23 3.13 -3.46
C GLU A 113 13.53 3.45 -2.72
N LYS A 114 13.68 4.69 -2.25
CA LYS A 114 14.83 5.10 -1.42
C LYS A 114 14.83 4.36 -0.09
N ALA A 115 13.67 4.35 0.59
CA ALA A 115 13.53 3.65 1.88
C ALA A 115 13.85 2.16 1.74
N VAL A 116 13.36 1.48 0.70
CA VAL A 116 13.68 0.06 0.44
C VAL A 116 15.18 -0.15 0.29
N LYS A 117 15.90 0.72 -0.41
CA LYS A 117 17.36 0.62 -0.55
C LYS A 117 18.07 0.76 0.80
N ALA A 118 17.61 1.67 1.66
CA ALA A 118 18.13 1.84 3.00
C ALA A 118 17.83 0.63 3.90
N ILE A 119 16.61 0.12 3.86
CA ILE A 119 16.18 -1.08 4.59
C ILE A 119 17.02 -2.30 4.18
N LEU A 120 17.25 -2.50 2.89
CA LEU A 120 18.04 -3.64 2.40
C LEU A 120 19.55 -3.49 2.69
N ALA A 121 20.03 -2.29 2.96
CA ALA A 121 21.41 -2.04 3.39
C ALA A 121 21.62 -2.34 4.89
N ASP A 122 20.56 -2.38 5.70
CA ASP A 122 20.62 -2.80 7.09
C ASP A 122 20.55 -4.32 7.20
N GLU A 123 21.56 -4.93 7.83
CA GLU A 123 21.66 -6.41 7.93
C GLU A 123 20.49 -7.05 8.67
N ASN A 124 19.92 -6.38 9.68
CA ASN A 124 18.83 -6.93 10.46
C ASN A 124 17.51 -6.86 9.68
N GLU A 125 17.27 -5.73 9.03
CA GLU A 125 16.07 -5.54 8.20
C GLU A 125 16.13 -6.44 6.95
N ALA A 126 17.29 -6.58 6.33
CA ALA A 126 17.49 -7.51 5.21
C ALA A 126 17.17 -8.97 5.62
N LYS A 127 17.56 -9.40 6.83
CA LYS A 127 17.18 -10.74 7.34
C LYS A 127 15.69 -10.89 7.57
N LYS A 128 15.02 -9.86 8.11
CA LYS A 128 13.55 -9.85 8.26
C LYS A 128 12.87 -9.96 6.89
N PHE A 129 13.39 -9.23 5.89
CA PHE A 129 12.86 -9.29 4.53
C PHE A 129 13.01 -10.68 3.91
N GLU A 130 14.18 -11.35 4.06
CA GLU A 130 14.35 -12.72 3.58
C GLU A 130 13.43 -13.71 4.30
N THR A 131 13.20 -13.54 5.59
CA THR A 131 12.23 -14.34 6.34
C THR A 131 10.81 -14.13 5.80
N PHE A 132 10.40 -12.88 5.60
CA PHE A 132 9.10 -12.54 5.00
C PHE A 132 8.92 -13.16 3.61
N LYS A 133 9.95 -13.11 2.76
CA LYS A 133 9.93 -13.75 1.43
C LYS A 133 9.71 -15.26 1.52
N ALA A 134 10.40 -15.92 2.46
CA ALA A 134 10.26 -17.36 2.66
C ALA A 134 8.86 -17.75 3.14
N GLU A 135 8.30 -16.98 4.07
CA GLU A 135 6.95 -17.20 4.60
C GLU A 135 5.84 -16.94 3.58
N ASN A 136 6.10 -16.08 2.60
CA ASN A 136 5.14 -15.65 1.58
C ASN A 136 5.49 -16.16 0.16
N ALA A 137 6.34 -17.18 0.06
CA ALA A 137 6.83 -17.71 -1.21
C ALA A 137 5.73 -18.23 -2.15
N ASN A 138 4.57 -18.54 -1.62
CA ASN A 138 3.42 -19.04 -2.38
C ASN A 138 2.68 -17.99 -3.22
N TRP A 139 2.98 -16.69 -3.01
CA TRP A 139 2.30 -15.63 -3.76
C TRP A 139 3.21 -14.43 -4.11
N LEU A 140 4.22 -14.14 -3.27
CA LEU A 140 4.96 -12.88 -3.34
C LEU A 140 5.81 -12.76 -4.61
N ALA A 141 6.46 -13.84 -5.03
CA ALA A 141 7.31 -13.83 -6.22
C ALA A 141 6.47 -13.55 -7.47
N ASP A 142 5.36 -14.29 -7.64
CA ASP A 142 4.44 -14.11 -8.77
C ASP A 142 3.85 -12.70 -8.82
N TYR A 143 3.48 -12.16 -7.64
CA TYR A 143 2.97 -10.80 -7.55
C TYR A 143 4.03 -9.75 -7.92
N ALA A 144 5.26 -9.90 -7.44
CA ALA A 144 6.35 -8.99 -7.74
C ALA A 144 6.69 -9.00 -9.24
N ASP A 145 6.77 -10.18 -9.84
CA ASP A 145 7.01 -10.34 -11.29
C ASP A 145 5.87 -9.72 -12.11
N PHE A 146 4.62 -9.98 -11.73
CA PHE A 146 3.47 -9.36 -12.38
C PHE A 146 3.53 -7.83 -12.33
N MET A 147 3.83 -7.26 -11.16
CA MET A 147 3.90 -5.81 -11.01
C MET A 147 5.07 -5.19 -11.79
N ALA A 148 6.24 -5.86 -11.82
CA ALA A 148 7.39 -5.42 -12.60
C ALA A 148 7.09 -5.43 -14.11
N ILE A 149 6.46 -6.49 -14.61
CA ILE A 149 6.05 -6.59 -16.02
C ILE A 149 4.97 -5.55 -16.34
N LYS A 150 3.97 -5.40 -15.48
CA LYS A 150 2.91 -4.41 -15.64
C LYS A 150 3.48 -2.98 -15.76
N GLU A 151 4.45 -2.67 -14.93
CA GLU A 151 5.15 -1.38 -14.99
C GLU A 151 5.94 -1.21 -16.30
N TYR A 152 6.67 -2.24 -16.72
CA TYR A 152 7.38 -2.23 -18.00
C TYR A 152 6.45 -1.91 -19.19
N PHE A 153 5.20 -2.37 -19.17
CA PHE A 153 4.17 -2.03 -20.16
C PHE A 153 3.40 -0.73 -19.85
N GLY A 154 3.92 0.13 -19.00
CA GLY A 154 3.31 1.42 -18.68
C GLY A 154 1.98 1.30 -17.95
N ASN A 155 1.86 0.31 -17.06
CA ASN A 155 0.67 0.02 -16.25
C ASN A 155 -0.59 -0.36 -17.05
N LYS A 156 -0.44 -0.73 -18.32
CA LYS A 156 -1.55 -1.21 -19.15
C LYS A 156 -2.23 -2.44 -18.53
N ALA A 157 -3.46 -2.70 -18.98
CA ALA A 157 -4.16 -3.92 -18.64
C ALA A 157 -3.45 -5.14 -19.25
N LEU A 158 -3.57 -6.31 -18.61
CA LEU A 158 -2.87 -7.52 -19.00
C LEU A 158 -3.15 -7.94 -20.45
N GLN A 159 -4.38 -7.77 -20.90
CA GLN A 159 -4.80 -8.09 -22.26
C GLN A 159 -4.19 -7.18 -23.34
N ASP A 160 -3.62 -6.03 -22.94
CA ASP A 160 -3.02 -5.04 -23.82
C ASP A 160 -1.47 -5.16 -23.88
N TRP A 161 -0.92 -6.26 -23.37
CA TRP A 161 0.51 -6.54 -23.41
C TRP A 161 0.88 -7.25 -24.70
N ASP A 162 1.74 -6.63 -25.50
CA ASP A 162 2.08 -7.09 -26.86
C ASP A 162 3.27 -8.08 -26.91
N ASP A 163 3.96 -8.35 -25.80
CA ASP A 163 5.13 -9.22 -25.79
C ASP A 163 4.78 -10.69 -25.53
N LYS A 164 5.33 -11.60 -26.37
CA LYS A 164 5.16 -13.06 -26.20
C LYS A 164 5.64 -13.59 -24.85
N LYS A 165 6.61 -12.90 -24.19
CA LYS A 165 7.05 -13.26 -22.84
C LYS A 165 5.99 -12.95 -21.79
N ALA A 166 5.23 -11.87 -21.97
CA ALA A 166 4.09 -11.56 -21.12
C ALA A 166 2.99 -12.62 -21.24
N VAL A 167 2.76 -13.16 -22.44
CA VAL A 167 1.79 -14.25 -22.67
C VAL A 167 2.20 -15.54 -21.94
N SER A 168 3.48 -15.85 -21.88
CA SER A 168 3.98 -17.01 -21.11
C SER A 168 3.71 -16.87 -19.61
N TYR A 169 3.81 -15.65 -19.08
CA TYR A 169 3.52 -15.33 -17.69
C TYR A 169 2.01 -15.49 -17.38
N THR A 170 1.12 -15.07 -18.28
CA THR A 170 -0.33 -15.19 -18.11
C THR A 170 -0.83 -16.63 -17.99
N HIS A 171 -0.12 -17.58 -18.54
CA HIS A 171 -0.45 -19.01 -18.42
C HIS A 171 -0.05 -19.61 -17.06
N LEU A 172 0.90 -18.97 -16.35
CA LEU A 172 1.42 -19.46 -15.08
C LEU A 172 0.70 -18.88 -13.86
N THR A 173 0.05 -17.71 -13.97
CA THR A 173 -0.35 -16.91 -12.81
C THR A 173 -1.85 -16.66 -12.65
N LEU A 174 -2.68 -17.15 -13.54
CA LEU A 174 -4.12 -17.13 -13.31
C LEU A 174 -4.55 -18.41 -12.58
N PRO A 175 -4.67 -18.40 -11.24
CA PRO A 175 -5.61 -19.32 -10.62
C PRO A 175 -6.96 -18.87 -11.15
N THR A 176 -7.48 -19.62 -12.11
CA THR A 176 -8.87 -19.49 -12.51
C THR A 176 -9.69 -19.78 -11.26
N ASN A 177 -10.15 -18.76 -10.57
CA ASN A 177 -11.34 -18.88 -9.75
C ASN A 177 -12.48 -19.20 -10.72
N ARG A 178 -12.57 -20.47 -11.08
CA ARG A 178 -13.80 -21.08 -11.52
C ARG A 178 -14.43 -21.63 -10.24
N GLU A 179 -15.27 -20.81 -9.67
CA GLU A 179 -16.54 -21.22 -9.01
C GLU A 179 -17.20 -19.98 -8.43
#